data_04525afbf2e8c56ac44adafe94af324e
#
_entry.id   04525afbf2e8c56ac44adafe94af324e
#
_cell.length_a   1.000
_cell.length_b   1.000
_cell.length_c   1.000
_cell.angle_alpha   90.00
_cell.angle_beta   90.00
_cell.angle_gamma   90.00
#
_symmetry.space_group_name_H-M   'P 1'
#
loop_
_entity.id
_entity.type
_entity.pdbx_description
1 polymer ?
#
loop_
_entity_poly.entity_id
_entity_poly.type
_entity_poly.pdbx_seq_one_letter_code
_entity_poly.pdbx_strand_id
1 'polypeptide(L)'
;MEVITIGHASIDLVKSRNTWVKQLGGAAIYTAMAAKIFSDTGVVSRVGMDFSPGFYSILREAGVDTYGLKKVRGKSTTFKIEYDEADI
;
A
#
# COMPACT_ATOMS: atom_id res chain seq x y z
N MET A 1 -4.97 20.02 -0.70
CA MET A 1 -5.40 18.65 -0.41
C MET A 1 -6.32 18.64 0.79
N GLU A 2 -7.48 18.03 0.66
CA GLU A 2 -8.47 18.05 1.75
C GLU A 2 -8.26 16.95 2.77
N VAL A 3 -7.67 15.83 2.36
CA VAL A 3 -7.40 14.68 3.24
C VAL A 3 -5.96 14.23 3.06
N ILE A 4 -5.29 14.02 4.17
CA ILE A 4 -3.95 13.45 4.20
C ILE A 4 -3.99 12.24 5.14
N THR A 5 -3.62 11.08 4.64
CA THR A 5 -3.47 9.91 5.50
C THR A 5 -2.00 9.69 5.85
N ILE A 6 -1.74 9.44 7.12
CA ILE A 6 -0.39 9.22 7.65
C ILE A 6 -0.36 7.87 8.34
N GLY A 7 0.60 7.05 8.00
CA GLY A 7 0.75 5.75 8.63
C GLY A 7 1.52 4.77 7.77
N HIS A 8 1.23 3.50 7.96
CA HIS A 8 1.96 2.44 7.28
C HIS A 8 1.50 2.22 5.86
N ALA A 9 2.49 2.14 4.96
CA ALA A 9 2.36 1.49 3.66
C ALA A 9 3.18 0.21 3.72
N SER A 10 2.68 -0.88 3.18
CA SER A 10 3.34 -2.18 3.28
C SER A 10 3.29 -2.94 1.96
N ILE A 11 4.18 -3.92 1.87
CA ILE A 11 4.13 -4.96 0.85
C ILE A 11 3.53 -6.19 1.52
N ASP A 12 2.38 -6.62 1.05
CA ASP A 12 1.73 -7.80 1.59
C ASP A 12 1.98 -8.98 0.67
N LEU A 13 2.61 -10.03 1.20
CA LEU A 13 2.81 -11.29 0.51
C LEU A 13 1.66 -12.22 0.89
N VAL A 14 0.76 -12.44 -0.04
CA VAL A 14 -0.43 -13.25 0.20
C VAL A 14 -0.27 -14.60 -0.51
N LYS A 15 -0.39 -15.68 0.24
CA LYS A 15 -0.34 -17.03 -0.30
C LYS A 15 -1.73 -17.63 -0.35
N SER A 16 -2.11 -18.09 -1.52
CA SER A 16 -3.32 -18.85 -1.73
C SER A 16 -3.01 -19.98 -2.70
N ARG A 17 -3.33 -21.22 -2.35
CA ARG A 17 -3.14 -22.39 -3.21
C ARG A 17 -1.72 -22.50 -3.79
N ASN A 18 -0.70 -22.39 -2.93
CA ASN A 18 0.71 -22.47 -3.32
C ASN A 18 1.22 -21.33 -4.22
N THR A 19 0.48 -20.26 -4.36
CA THR A 19 0.89 -19.08 -5.11
C THR A 19 1.04 -17.88 -4.18
N TRP A 20 2.18 -17.21 -4.27
CA TRP A 20 2.44 -15.97 -3.55
C TRP A 20 2.19 -14.77 -4.47
N VAL A 21 1.44 -13.80 -3.98
CA VAL A 21 1.15 -12.55 -4.69
C VAL A 21 1.58 -11.39 -3.82
N LYS A 22 2.29 -10.42 -4.41
CA LYS A 22 2.60 -9.16 -3.77
C LYS A 22 1.44 -8.20 -3.94
N GLN A 23 1.01 -7.60 -2.85
CA GLN A 23 -0.06 -6.61 -2.86
C GLN A 23 0.37 -5.36 -2.11
N LEU A 24 -0.10 -4.21 -2.58
CA LEU A 24 0.02 -2.96 -1.85
C LEU A 24 -0.91 -3.00 -0.64
N GLY A 25 -0.39 -2.68 0.54
CA GLY A 25 -1.15 -2.74 1.78
C GLY A 25 -0.83 -1.61 2.73
N GLY A 26 -1.38 -1.74 3.94
CA GLY A 26 -1.21 -0.79 5.02
C GLY A 26 -2.41 0.14 5.21
N ALA A 27 -2.66 0.51 6.46
CA ALA A 27 -3.82 1.31 6.82
C ALA A 27 -3.85 2.66 6.11
N ALA A 28 -2.70 3.35 5.99
CA ALA A 28 -2.62 4.64 5.32
C ALA A 28 -3.04 4.54 3.85
N ILE A 29 -2.65 3.45 3.18
CA ILE A 29 -2.98 3.24 1.77
C ILE A 29 -4.47 2.96 1.59
N TYR A 30 -5.03 2.04 2.38
CA TYR A 30 -6.46 1.72 2.28
C TYR A 30 -7.33 2.92 2.59
N THR A 31 -6.97 3.68 3.62
CA THR A 31 -7.70 4.89 3.99
C THR A 31 -7.63 5.94 2.90
N ALA A 32 -6.45 6.14 2.29
CA ALA A 32 -6.29 7.10 1.20
C ALA A 32 -7.13 6.72 -0.03
N MET A 33 -7.14 5.44 -0.38
CA MET A 33 -7.93 4.96 -1.52
C MET A 33 -9.43 5.16 -1.28
N ALA A 34 -9.90 4.92 -0.06
CA ALA A 34 -11.30 5.16 0.30
C ALA A 34 -11.64 6.65 0.32
N ALA A 35 -10.79 7.48 0.92
CA ALA A 35 -11.03 8.92 1.01
C ALA A 35 -11.02 9.60 -0.36
N LYS A 36 -10.23 9.11 -1.29
CA LYS A 36 -10.11 9.69 -2.62
C LYS A 36 -11.43 9.65 -3.40
N ILE A 37 -12.33 8.74 -3.08
CA ILE A 37 -13.65 8.68 -3.70
C ILE A 37 -14.42 9.97 -3.47
N PHE A 38 -14.19 10.65 -2.34
CA PHE A 38 -14.95 11.82 -1.91
C PHE A 38 -14.16 13.12 -1.88
N SER A 39 -12.83 13.05 -1.79
CA SER A 39 -11.99 14.23 -1.55
C SER A 39 -10.63 14.11 -2.18
N ASP A 40 -9.98 15.24 -2.44
CA ASP A 40 -8.57 15.24 -2.80
C ASP A 40 -7.75 14.66 -1.66
N THR A 41 -6.98 13.62 -1.95
CA THR A 41 -6.31 12.84 -0.92
C THR A 41 -4.85 12.63 -1.27
N GLY A 42 -3.99 12.76 -0.28
CA GLY A 42 -2.60 12.36 -0.35
C GLY A 42 -2.24 11.41 0.77
N VAL A 43 -1.14 10.68 0.60
CA VAL A 43 -0.63 9.76 1.60
C VAL A 43 0.76 10.19 2.03
N VAL A 44 1.03 10.15 3.33
CA VAL A 44 2.34 10.38 3.93
C VAL A 44 2.80 9.11 4.61
N SER A 45 3.90 8.57 4.12
CA SER A 45 4.50 7.36 4.68
C SER A 45 5.94 7.23 4.21
N ARG A 46 6.63 6.23 4.72
CA ARG A 46 7.97 5.85 4.28
C ARG A 46 7.93 4.42 3.78
N VAL A 47 8.63 4.18 2.69
CA VAL A 47 8.76 2.85 2.09
C VAL A 47 10.23 2.55 1.82
N GLY A 48 10.58 1.27 1.78
CA GLY A 48 11.94 0.87 1.45
C GLY A 48 12.21 0.93 -0.04
N MET A 49 13.46 0.64 -0.40
CA MET A 49 13.89 0.65 -1.80
C MET A 49 13.24 -0.46 -2.63
N ASP A 50 12.69 -1.48 -1.97
CA ASP A 50 12.00 -2.60 -2.59
C ASP A 50 10.54 -2.32 -2.95
N PHE A 51 10.05 -1.11 -2.62
CA PHE A 51 8.66 -0.74 -2.93
C PHE A 51 8.49 -0.60 -4.44
N SER A 52 7.60 -1.40 -5.00
CA SER A 52 7.44 -1.53 -6.46
C SER A 52 7.00 -0.22 -7.12
N PRO A 53 7.59 0.17 -8.25
CA PRO A 53 7.07 1.27 -9.06
C PRO A 53 5.61 1.07 -9.47
N GLY A 54 5.17 -0.18 -9.64
CA GLY A 54 3.78 -0.49 -9.94
C GLY A 54 2.81 -0.07 -8.83
N PHE A 55 3.25 -0.09 -7.57
CA PHE A 55 2.44 0.37 -6.44
C PHE A 55 2.22 1.88 -6.51
N TYR A 56 3.23 2.66 -6.89
CA TYR A 56 3.06 4.09 -7.14
C TYR A 56 2.06 4.35 -8.25
N SER A 57 2.12 3.55 -9.32
CA SER A 57 1.19 3.68 -10.43
C SER A 57 -0.25 3.40 -10.01
N ILE A 58 -0.48 2.39 -9.18
CA ILE A 58 -1.81 2.09 -8.64
C ILE A 58 -2.37 3.31 -7.90
N LEU A 59 -1.57 3.91 -7.03
CA LEU A 59 -1.99 5.08 -6.25
C LEU A 59 -2.26 6.28 -7.16
N ARG A 60 -1.39 6.55 -8.11
CA ARG A 60 -1.56 7.67 -9.03
C ARG A 60 -2.76 7.50 -9.94
N GLU A 61 -3.01 6.30 -10.43
CA GLU A 61 -4.20 6.02 -11.25
C GLU A 61 -5.49 6.18 -10.46
N ALA A 62 -5.45 5.89 -9.16
CA ALA A 62 -6.57 6.16 -8.27
C ALA A 62 -6.71 7.64 -7.93
N GLY A 63 -5.76 8.49 -8.34
CA GLY A 63 -5.77 9.91 -8.07
C GLY A 63 -5.23 10.31 -6.69
N VAL A 64 -4.56 9.39 -5.99
CA VAL A 64 -3.94 9.68 -4.71
C VAL A 64 -2.60 10.37 -4.93
N ASP A 65 -2.37 11.50 -4.26
CA ASP A 65 -1.10 12.21 -4.32
C ASP A 65 -0.05 11.43 -3.53
N THR A 66 1.04 11.10 -4.20
CA THR A 66 2.13 10.30 -3.62
C THR A 66 3.36 11.13 -3.24
N TYR A 67 3.26 12.45 -3.28
CA TYR A 67 4.40 13.33 -2.96
C TYR A 67 4.96 13.07 -1.57
N GLY A 68 4.11 12.77 -0.60
CA GLY A 68 4.49 12.45 0.78
C GLY A 68 4.94 11.01 1.01
N LEU A 69 4.95 10.17 -0.03
CA LEU A 69 5.39 8.79 0.06
C LEU A 69 6.87 8.71 -0.31
N LYS A 70 7.73 8.66 0.70
CA LYS A 70 9.18 8.78 0.53
C LYS A 70 9.88 7.44 0.60
N LYS A 71 10.78 7.18 -0.35
CA LYS A 71 11.69 6.04 -0.28
C LYS A 71 12.83 6.32 0.67
N VAL A 72 13.12 5.34 1.52
CA VAL A 72 14.26 5.37 2.45
C VAL A 72 15.10 4.12 2.25
N ARG A 73 16.32 4.12 2.80
CA ARG A 73 17.17 2.92 2.76
C ARG A 73 16.51 1.79 3.54
N GLY A 74 16.74 0.56 3.06
CA GLY A 74 16.22 -0.64 3.68
C GLY A 74 15.01 -1.18 2.96
N LYS A 75 14.33 -2.09 3.63
CA LYS A 75 13.16 -2.77 3.08
C LYS A 75 11.89 -2.12 3.60
N SER A 76 10.85 -2.17 2.78
CA SER A 76 9.50 -1.81 3.18
C SER A 76 9.00 -2.78 4.25
N THR A 77 8.09 -2.29 5.09
CA THR A 77 7.31 -3.16 5.97
C THR A 77 6.63 -4.23 5.12
N THR A 78 6.84 -5.48 5.50
CA THR A 78 6.32 -6.62 4.72
C THR A 78 5.55 -7.54 5.65
N PHE A 79 4.33 -7.88 5.27
CA PHE A 79 3.51 -8.86 5.95
C PHE A 79 3.37 -10.10 5.07
N LYS A 80 3.48 -11.27 5.69
CA LYS A 80 3.15 -12.53 5.03
C LYS A 80 1.80 -13.00 5.52
N ILE A 81 0.90 -13.21 4.59
CA ILE A 81 -0.46 -13.66 4.88
C ILE A 81 -0.67 -14.99 4.16
N GLU A 82 -0.94 -16.03 4.92
CA GLU A 82 -1.22 -17.35 4.36
C GLU A 82 -2.63 -17.77 4.76
N TYR A 83 -3.43 -18.05 3.77
CA TYR A 83 -4.78 -18.55 3.99
C TYR A 83 -4.76 -20.06 3.97
N ASP A 84 -5.33 -20.66 5.02
CA ASP A 84 -5.61 -22.09 5.06
C ASP A 84 -6.90 -22.34 4.27
N GLU A 85 -6.84 -23.24 3.30
CA GLU A 85 -8.02 -23.58 2.50
C GLU A 85 -9.19 -24.11 3.33
N ALA A 86 -8.90 -24.69 4.49
CA ALA A 86 -9.92 -25.17 5.41
C ALA A 86 -10.72 -24.03 6.06
N ASP A 87 -10.17 -22.83 6.07
CA ASP A 87 -10.79 -21.66 6.71
C ASP A 87 -11.62 -20.81 5.73
N ILE A 88 -11.70 -21.23 4.48
CA ILE A 88 -12.40 -20.45 3.43
C ILE A 88 -13.84 -20.95 3.24
#